data_c653483fb1c47566a65d5b882231abcd
#
_entry.id   c653483fb1c47566a65d5b882231abcd
#
_cell.length_a   1.000
_cell.length_b   1.000
_cell.length_c   1.000
_cell.angle_alpha   90.00
_cell.angle_beta   90.00
_cell.angle_gamma   90.00
#
_symmetry.space_group_name_H-M   'P 1'
#
loop_
_entity.id
_entity.type
_entity.pdbx_description
1 polymer ?
#
loop_
_entity_poly.entity_id
_entity_poly.type
_entity_poly.pdbx_seq_one_letter_code
_entity_poly.pdbx_strand_id
1 'polypeptide(L)'
;MCGIFGLLSSVNNTKFKAIVKQLFILSENRGKEASGFAFLPCHFSTSHFTVFKSPLPANKIIKSSEFNKVLHNTVQSGLFIGHSRLVTNGCEHDNSNNQPFVKNGIVGIHNGIVTNVEELWQKHRIKPDTKLDSEIFPSLLYQYKTEGFSLSDSIKKIFSEIEGMANIAMGFSYLNNLLLATNNGSIYYVHLENTFIFASEAFILEELIHKEKLNIHKNSITQLPANTALLLNMSNFSVCTIPLNNTEANFNNEFPLDSNIPINEISSPIDTHKIYINTSLNHEQFNVPDAFNTHYEECKLKIASLKRCKKCLLPETFPFITFDEKGVCNKCNTYSKQKPLGIDALKEKVAPFKKNNGKPDCIVA
;
A
#
# COMPACT_ATOMS: atom_id res chain seq x y z
N MET A 1 -5.73 -2.48 -7.56
CA MET A 1 -5.07 -2.75 -6.25
C MET A 1 -4.04 -1.67 -6.00
N CYS A 2 -4.02 -1.12 -4.78
CA CYS A 2 -3.12 -0.04 -4.40
C CYS A 2 -1.65 -0.49 -4.33
N GLY A 3 -0.72 0.46 -4.36
CA GLY A 3 0.68 0.24 -4.05
C GLY A 3 0.99 0.66 -2.62
N ILE A 4 1.46 -0.28 -1.78
CA ILE A 4 2.02 0.04 -0.47
C ILE A 4 3.51 -0.23 -0.47
N PHE A 5 4.27 0.62 0.22
CA PHE A 5 5.71 0.50 0.31
C PHE A 5 6.26 1.26 1.51
N GLY A 6 7.48 0.97 1.89
CA GLY A 6 8.16 1.71 2.94
C GLY A 6 9.65 1.43 3.04
N LEU A 7 10.29 2.31 3.79
CA LEU A 7 11.71 2.27 4.10
C LEU A 7 11.91 2.63 5.58
N LEU A 8 12.56 1.77 6.32
CA LEU A 8 13.13 2.08 7.62
C LEU A 8 14.65 2.05 7.51
N SER A 9 15.32 3.08 7.98
CA SER A 9 16.78 3.12 8.11
C SER A 9 17.19 3.83 9.39
N SER A 10 18.04 3.24 10.20
CA SER A 10 18.53 3.84 11.45
C SER A 10 19.89 4.54 11.31
N VAL A 11 20.57 4.32 10.20
CA VAL A 11 21.90 4.90 9.91
C VAL A 11 21.78 5.98 8.85
N ASN A 12 22.83 6.79 8.73
CA ASN A 12 22.96 7.79 7.69
C ASN A 12 22.96 7.16 6.30
N ASN A 13 21.78 7.01 5.73
CA ASN A 13 21.60 6.47 4.38
C ASN A 13 21.54 7.62 3.38
N THR A 14 22.65 7.88 2.71
CA THR A 14 22.74 8.98 1.71
C THR A 14 21.78 8.80 0.53
N LYS A 15 21.27 7.56 0.30
CA LYS A 15 20.29 7.26 -0.75
C LYS A 15 18.84 7.28 -0.23
N PHE A 16 18.58 7.61 1.05
CA PHE A 16 17.24 7.55 1.66
C PHE A 16 16.18 8.21 0.78
N LYS A 17 16.40 9.48 0.44
CA LYS A 17 15.46 10.25 -0.40
C LYS A 17 15.32 9.68 -1.82
N ALA A 18 16.40 9.17 -2.41
CA ALA A 18 16.37 8.55 -3.74
C ALA A 18 15.55 7.26 -3.73
N ILE A 19 15.77 6.41 -2.72
CA ILE A 19 15.00 5.16 -2.52
C ILE A 19 13.53 5.46 -2.37
N VAL A 20 13.14 6.42 -1.52
CA VAL A 20 11.75 6.82 -1.32
C VAL A 20 11.11 7.32 -2.62
N LYS A 21 11.80 8.20 -3.36
CA LYS A 21 11.31 8.68 -4.66
C LYS A 21 11.10 7.55 -5.65
N GLN A 22 12.05 6.62 -5.72
CA GLN A 22 11.97 5.50 -6.64
C GLN A 22 10.85 4.53 -6.27
N LEU A 23 10.61 4.28 -4.98
CA LEU A 23 9.48 3.49 -4.49
C LEU A 23 8.14 4.11 -4.91
N PHE A 24 7.98 5.44 -4.81
CA PHE A 24 6.79 6.13 -5.29
C PHE A 24 6.58 5.92 -6.79
N ILE A 25 7.63 6.15 -7.60
CA ILE A 25 7.56 6.04 -9.06
C ILE A 25 7.18 4.61 -9.48
N LEU A 26 7.78 3.60 -8.85
CA LEU A 26 7.50 2.20 -9.16
C LEU A 26 6.11 1.76 -8.71
N SER A 27 5.63 2.27 -7.56
CA SER A 27 4.33 1.94 -7.02
C SER A 27 3.16 2.67 -7.71
N GLU A 28 3.42 3.75 -8.46
CA GLU A 28 2.39 4.52 -9.18
C GLU A 28 1.62 3.67 -10.20
N ASN A 29 2.26 2.63 -10.76
CA ASN A 29 1.59 1.72 -11.68
C ASN A 29 0.42 0.95 -11.05
N ARG A 30 0.34 0.92 -9.73
CA ARG A 30 -0.74 0.26 -8.98
C ARG A 30 -1.90 1.20 -8.64
N GLY A 31 -1.68 2.50 -8.71
CA GLY A 31 -2.74 3.50 -8.48
C GLY A 31 -2.24 4.90 -8.77
N LYS A 32 -3.06 5.68 -9.48
CA LYS A 32 -2.71 7.02 -9.98
C LYS A 32 -3.67 8.11 -9.54
N GLU A 33 -4.73 7.77 -8.82
CA GLU A 33 -5.77 8.72 -8.45
C GLU A 33 -5.36 9.59 -7.28
N ALA A 34 -4.73 8.99 -6.27
CA ALA A 34 -4.21 9.73 -5.11
C ALA A 34 -2.94 9.07 -4.59
N SER A 35 -2.16 9.80 -3.85
CA SER A 35 -0.99 9.26 -3.15
C SER A 35 -0.79 9.96 -1.82
N GLY A 36 -0.07 9.31 -0.91
CA GLY A 36 0.27 9.89 0.37
C GLY A 36 1.42 9.16 1.04
N PHE A 37 1.91 9.76 2.11
CA PHE A 37 2.99 9.20 2.90
C PHE A 37 2.89 9.59 4.37
N ALA A 38 3.55 8.80 5.20
CA ALA A 38 3.91 9.19 6.54
C ALA A 38 5.41 9.03 6.76
N PHE A 39 6.01 9.95 7.50
CA PHE A 39 7.42 9.95 7.83
C PHE A 39 7.62 10.18 9.33
N LEU A 40 8.44 9.36 9.96
CA LEU A 40 8.92 9.50 11.33
C LEU A 40 10.45 9.51 11.34
N PRO A 41 11.12 10.61 11.71
CA PRO A 41 12.57 10.65 11.85
C PRO A 41 13.08 9.71 12.96
N CYS A 42 14.31 9.18 12.84
CA CYS A 42 14.87 8.25 13.83
C CYS A 42 15.16 8.84 15.22
N HIS A 43 15.17 10.15 15.39
CA HIS A 43 15.41 10.79 16.68
C HIS A 43 14.10 10.93 17.47
N PHE A 44 13.69 9.88 18.17
CA PHE A 44 12.40 9.74 18.84
C PHE A 44 12.06 10.77 19.91
N SER A 45 13.06 11.40 20.55
CA SER A 45 12.83 12.29 21.71
C SER A 45 12.19 13.65 21.37
N THR A 46 12.23 14.06 20.10
CA THR A 46 11.63 15.31 19.61
C THR A 46 10.84 15.11 18.31
N SER A 47 10.64 13.89 17.91
CA SER A 47 10.09 13.51 16.61
C SER A 47 8.57 13.44 16.65
N HIS A 48 7.97 13.72 15.51
CA HIS A 48 6.54 13.51 15.27
C HIS A 48 6.34 12.81 13.93
N PHE A 49 5.26 12.06 13.81
CA PHE A 49 4.83 11.61 12.48
C PHE A 49 4.38 12.82 11.68
N THR A 50 4.91 12.93 10.49
CA THR A 50 4.40 13.86 9.48
C THR A 50 3.63 13.06 8.45
N VAL A 51 2.33 13.35 8.28
CA VAL A 51 1.45 12.68 7.34
C VAL A 51 1.03 13.67 6.26
N PHE A 52 1.13 13.26 5.01
CA PHE A 52 0.68 14.02 3.85
C PHE A 52 -0.13 13.15 2.91
N LYS A 53 -1.29 13.65 2.47
CA LYS A 53 -2.19 13.00 1.52
C LYS A 53 -2.63 14.00 0.46
N SER A 54 -2.74 13.56 -0.78
CA SER A 54 -3.21 14.43 -1.87
C SER A 54 -3.86 13.61 -2.98
N PRO A 55 -4.88 14.14 -3.67
CA PRO A 55 -5.49 13.56 -4.86
C PRO A 55 -4.58 13.76 -6.08
N LEU A 56 -3.33 13.39 -5.94
CA LEU A 56 -2.30 13.48 -6.97
C LEU A 56 -1.59 12.14 -7.14
N PRO A 57 -1.20 11.79 -8.37
CA PRO A 57 -0.34 10.65 -8.61
C PRO A 57 1.04 10.84 -7.98
N ALA A 58 1.72 9.74 -7.69
CA ALA A 58 3.00 9.73 -6.99
C ALA A 58 4.08 10.61 -7.66
N ASN A 59 4.13 10.62 -9.00
CA ASN A 59 5.07 11.45 -9.78
C ASN A 59 4.87 12.95 -9.59
N LYS A 60 3.70 13.39 -9.14
CA LYS A 60 3.42 14.79 -8.76
C LYS A 60 3.77 15.05 -7.31
N ILE A 61 3.43 14.13 -6.40
CA ILE A 61 3.75 14.26 -4.97
C ILE A 61 5.25 14.41 -4.73
N ILE A 62 6.10 13.59 -5.35
CA ILE A 62 7.57 13.67 -5.18
C ILE A 62 8.19 14.98 -5.66
N LYS A 63 7.43 15.80 -6.40
CA LYS A 63 7.83 17.13 -6.87
C LYS A 63 7.24 18.26 -6.01
N SER A 64 6.29 17.94 -5.11
CA SER A 64 5.61 18.96 -4.29
C SER A 64 6.55 19.62 -3.29
N SER A 65 6.18 20.84 -2.86
CA SER A 65 6.90 21.57 -1.83
C SER A 65 6.84 20.85 -0.48
N GLU A 66 5.71 20.23 -0.17
CA GLU A 66 5.44 19.48 1.06
C GLU A 66 6.36 18.27 1.17
N PHE A 67 6.45 17.46 0.11
CA PHE A 67 7.37 16.33 0.06
C PHE A 67 8.83 16.78 0.26
N ASN A 68 9.23 17.86 -0.41
CA ASN A 68 10.61 18.36 -0.32
C ASN A 68 10.92 19.03 1.02
N LYS A 69 9.93 19.60 1.73
CA LYS A 69 10.08 20.11 3.10
C LYS A 69 10.30 18.98 4.09
N VAL A 70 9.52 17.90 3.98
CA VAL A 70 9.62 16.73 4.88
C VAL A 70 10.88 15.93 4.60
N LEU A 71 11.14 15.61 3.32
CA LEU A 71 12.33 14.89 2.88
C LEU A 71 13.35 15.85 2.24
N HIS A 72 13.86 16.77 3.04
CA HIS A 72 14.99 17.58 2.59
C HIS A 72 16.28 16.75 2.44
N ASN A 73 17.31 17.30 1.80
CA ASN A 73 18.49 16.51 1.41
C ASN A 73 19.34 15.99 2.59
N THR A 74 19.10 16.50 3.80
CA THR A 74 19.80 16.05 5.02
C THR A 74 19.09 14.91 5.75
N VAL A 75 17.87 14.52 5.30
CA VAL A 75 17.17 13.36 5.85
C VAL A 75 17.82 12.08 5.35
N GLN A 76 18.37 11.30 6.26
CA GLN A 76 19.12 10.08 5.94
C GLN A 76 18.66 8.87 6.75
N SER A 77 17.71 9.04 7.67
CA SER A 77 17.20 7.96 8.53
C SER A 77 15.76 8.25 8.98
N GLY A 78 15.04 7.19 9.30
CA GLY A 78 13.66 7.26 9.76
C GLY A 78 12.80 6.13 9.20
N LEU A 79 11.55 6.08 9.62
CA LEU A 79 10.49 5.28 9.03
C LEU A 79 9.73 6.11 8.00
N PHE A 80 9.68 5.64 6.78
CA PHE A 80 8.82 6.17 5.73
C PHE A 80 7.86 5.08 5.26
N ILE A 81 6.57 5.37 5.24
CA ILE A 81 5.55 4.52 4.61
C ILE A 81 4.80 5.34 3.56
N GLY A 82 4.51 4.73 2.42
CA GLY A 82 3.90 5.41 1.27
C GLY A 82 2.82 4.57 0.60
N HIS A 83 1.85 5.26 0.04
CA HIS A 83 0.69 4.69 -0.61
C HIS A 83 0.44 5.32 -1.98
N SER A 84 0.17 4.49 -2.99
CA SER A 84 -0.32 4.89 -4.30
C SER A 84 -1.70 4.27 -4.51
N ARG A 85 -2.74 5.11 -4.55
CA ARG A 85 -4.13 4.69 -4.47
C ARG A 85 -4.73 4.38 -5.84
N LEU A 86 -5.35 3.20 -5.95
CA LEU A 86 -6.41 2.91 -6.88
C LEU A 86 -7.73 3.01 -6.10
N VAL A 87 -8.63 3.90 -6.49
CA VAL A 87 -9.88 4.14 -5.76
C VAL A 87 -10.78 2.91 -5.80
N THR A 88 -11.17 2.44 -4.63
CA THR A 88 -12.14 1.35 -4.43
C THR A 88 -13.33 1.82 -3.61
N ASN A 89 -13.06 2.52 -2.49
CA ASN A 89 -14.05 3.07 -1.56
C ASN A 89 -13.78 4.56 -1.32
N GLY A 90 -14.83 5.36 -1.23
CA GLY A 90 -14.72 6.82 -1.04
C GLY A 90 -14.21 7.54 -2.29
N CYS A 91 -14.24 8.86 -2.24
CA CYS A 91 -13.76 9.72 -3.33
C CYS A 91 -12.32 10.18 -3.04
N GLU A 92 -11.44 10.16 -4.05
CA GLU A 92 -10.04 10.60 -3.92
C GLU A 92 -9.92 12.11 -3.67
N HIS A 93 -10.91 12.89 -4.09
CA HIS A 93 -10.93 14.34 -3.89
C HIS A 93 -11.17 14.72 -2.43
N ASP A 94 -11.74 13.85 -1.62
CA ASP A 94 -11.82 14.00 -0.18
C ASP A 94 -10.59 13.34 0.46
N ASN A 95 -9.65 14.15 0.95
CA ASN A 95 -8.41 13.67 1.54
C ASN A 95 -8.62 12.82 2.81
N SER A 96 -9.77 12.89 3.47
CA SER A 96 -10.10 11.98 4.57
C SER A 96 -10.16 10.52 4.10
N ASN A 97 -10.51 10.30 2.82
CA ASN A 97 -10.58 8.99 2.18
C ASN A 97 -9.25 8.58 1.51
N ASN A 98 -8.18 9.36 1.63
CA ASN A 98 -6.86 9.01 1.12
C ASN A 98 -5.97 8.46 2.24
N GLN A 99 -5.02 7.62 1.86
CA GLN A 99 -4.08 7.02 2.81
C GLN A 99 -2.72 7.73 2.77
N PRO A 100 -1.97 7.72 3.89
CA PRO A 100 -2.14 6.93 5.11
C PRO A 100 -3.37 7.31 5.93
N PHE A 101 -4.02 6.31 6.54
CA PHE A 101 -5.03 6.59 7.58
C PHE A 101 -4.36 6.95 8.91
N VAL A 102 -5.03 7.77 9.69
CA VAL A 102 -4.59 8.16 11.04
C VAL A 102 -5.76 7.99 12.00
N LYS A 103 -5.62 7.14 13.00
CA LYS A 103 -6.62 6.97 14.06
C LYS A 103 -6.01 6.34 15.32
N ASN A 104 -6.41 6.81 16.49
CA ASN A 104 -6.01 6.26 17.80
C ASN A 104 -4.48 6.12 17.98
N GLY A 105 -3.71 7.08 17.49
CA GLY A 105 -2.25 7.04 17.56
C GLY A 105 -1.58 6.05 16.60
N ILE A 106 -2.32 5.54 15.63
CA ILE A 106 -1.85 4.62 14.60
C ILE A 106 -1.85 5.33 13.26
N VAL A 107 -0.73 5.22 12.54
CA VAL A 107 -0.57 5.69 11.16
C VAL A 107 -0.36 4.48 10.27
N GLY A 108 -1.19 4.30 9.25
CA GLY A 108 -1.10 3.07 8.46
C GLY A 108 -1.55 3.21 7.02
N ILE A 109 -1.17 2.20 6.25
CA ILE A 109 -1.51 2.02 4.84
C ILE A 109 -2.06 0.61 4.62
N HIS A 110 -2.98 0.47 3.68
CA HIS A 110 -3.66 -0.77 3.35
C HIS A 110 -3.77 -0.95 1.82
N ASN A 111 -3.45 -2.12 1.36
CA ASN A 111 -3.73 -2.59 0.00
C ASN A 111 -4.63 -3.81 0.07
N GLY A 112 -5.88 -3.63 -0.27
CA GLY A 112 -6.90 -4.67 -0.21
C GLY A 112 -8.31 -4.08 -0.21
N ILE A 113 -9.27 -4.92 0.13
CA ILE A 113 -10.67 -4.56 0.36
C ILE A 113 -11.20 -5.44 1.49
N VAL A 114 -11.73 -4.82 2.53
CA VAL A 114 -12.48 -5.52 3.60
C VAL A 114 -13.96 -5.52 3.22
N THR A 115 -14.45 -6.67 2.79
CA THR A 115 -15.79 -6.78 2.20
C THR A 115 -16.93 -6.75 3.22
N ASN A 116 -16.65 -7.14 4.46
CA ASN A 116 -17.62 -7.17 5.57
C ASN A 116 -17.47 -5.98 6.54
N VAL A 117 -16.88 -4.88 6.11
CA VAL A 117 -16.55 -3.74 6.99
C VAL A 117 -17.79 -3.15 7.67
N GLU A 118 -18.93 -3.04 6.97
CA GLU A 118 -20.18 -2.52 7.54
C GLU A 118 -20.74 -3.43 8.66
N GLU A 119 -20.61 -4.74 8.49
CA GLU A 119 -20.99 -5.71 9.52
C GLU A 119 -20.09 -5.58 10.76
N LEU A 120 -18.79 -5.35 10.56
CA LEU A 120 -17.83 -5.15 11.64
C LEU A 120 -18.10 -3.84 12.41
N TRP A 121 -18.43 -2.73 11.71
CA TRP A 121 -18.83 -1.49 12.35
C TRP A 121 -20.03 -1.68 13.29
N GLN A 122 -21.04 -2.41 12.80
CA GLN A 122 -22.24 -2.71 13.59
C GLN A 122 -21.93 -3.65 14.77
N LYS A 123 -21.22 -4.75 14.52
CA LYS A 123 -20.86 -5.76 15.52
C LYS A 123 -20.11 -5.15 16.71
N HIS A 124 -19.13 -4.29 16.40
CA HIS A 124 -18.26 -3.67 17.40
C HIS A 124 -18.77 -2.31 17.90
N ARG A 125 -19.93 -1.84 17.40
CA ARG A 125 -20.52 -0.54 17.73
C ARG A 125 -19.56 0.63 17.53
N ILE A 126 -18.75 0.56 16.47
CA ILE A 126 -17.79 1.59 16.10
C ILE A 126 -18.43 2.49 15.04
N LYS A 127 -18.34 3.82 15.27
CA LYS A 127 -18.73 4.80 14.25
C LYS A 127 -17.49 5.15 13.42
N PRO A 128 -17.47 4.91 12.10
CA PRO A 128 -16.36 5.33 11.26
C PRO A 128 -16.31 6.85 11.11
N ASP A 129 -15.12 7.41 11.01
CA ASP A 129 -14.88 8.83 10.75
C ASP A 129 -14.75 9.11 9.26
N THR A 130 -14.39 8.09 8.47
CA THR A 130 -14.14 8.17 7.02
C THR A 130 -14.93 7.10 6.26
N LYS A 131 -14.86 7.12 4.93
CA LYS A 131 -15.42 6.06 4.07
C LYS A 131 -14.39 4.98 3.73
N LEU A 132 -13.23 4.98 4.39
CA LEU A 132 -12.21 3.96 4.17
C LEU A 132 -12.55 2.68 4.96
N ASP A 133 -12.61 1.56 4.27
CA ASP A 133 -12.64 0.23 4.89
C ASP A 133 -11.40 -0.02 5.78
N SER A 134 -10.29 0.57 5.40
CA SER A 134 -9.01 0.49 6.12
C SER A 134 -9.04 1.04 7.55
N GLU A 135 -10.01 1.92 7.86
CA GLU A 135 -10.19 2.48 9.21
C GLU A 135 -10.55 1.43 10.26
N ILE A 136 -11.03 0.25 9.81
CA ILE A 136 -11.38 -0.86 10.70
C ILE A 136 -10.16 -1.36 11.48
N PHE A 137 -8.96 -1.38 10.88
CA PHE A 137 -7.75 -1.90 11.51
C PHE A 137 -7.35 -1.13 12.76
N PRO A 138 -7.12 0.19 12.72
CA PRO A 138 -6.78 0.96 13.92
C PRO A 138 -7.95 1.00 14.93
N SER A 139 -9.18 0.96 14.46
CA SER A 139 -10.37 0.99 15.34
C SER A 139 -10.49 -0.28 16.17
N LEU A 140 -10.41 -1.45 15.56
CA LEU A 140 -10.45 -2.73 16.27
C LEU A 140 -9.20 -2.94 17.12
N LEU A 141 -8.02 -2.53 16.62
CA LEU A 141 -6.79 -2.65 17.41
C LEU A 141 -6.87 -1.83 18.69
N TYR A 142 -7.41 -0.61 18.65
CA TYR A 142 -7.64 0.21 19.82
C TYR A 142 -8.66 -0.42 20.77
N GLN A 143 -9.77 -0.93 20.26
CA GLN A 143 -10.80 -1.59 21.06
C GLN A 143 -10.21 -2.81 21.79
N TYR A 144 -9.52 -3.70 21.10
CA TYR A 144 -8.93 -4.89 21.73
C TYR A 144 -7.84 -4.55 22.74
N LYS A 145 -7.06 -3.49 22.46
CA LYS A 145 -6.14 -2.94 23.45
C LYS A 145 -6.87 -2.53 24.74
N THR A 146 -8.00 -1.81 24.63
CA THR A 146 -8.79 -1.39 25.80
C THR A 146 -9.47 -2.56 26.52
N GLU A 147 -9.75 -3.64 25.81
CA GLU A 147 -10.26 -4.91 26.36
C GLU A 147 -9.15 -5.76 27.02
N GLY A 148 -7.88 -5.33 26.97
CA GLY A 148 -6.74 -6.00 27.61
C GLY A 148 -6.07 -7.09 26.76
N PHE A 149 -6.36 -7.18 25.46
CA PHE A 149 -5.65 -8.11 24.59
C PHE A 149 -4.21 -7.64 24.30
N SER A 150 -3.31 -8.60 24.15
CA SER A 150 -1.96 -8.31 23.63
C SER A 150 -2.02 -7.80 22.19
N LEU A 151 -0.95 -7.14 21.71
CA LEU A 151 -0.85 -6.72 20.30
C LEU A 151 -0.99 -7.92 19.36
N SER A 152 -0.32 -9.01 19.67
CA SER A 152 -0.36 -10.26 18.90
C SER A 152 -1.77 -10.81 18.81
N ASP A 153 -2.48 -10.92 19.92
CA ASP A 153 -3.84 -11.48 19.95
C ASP A 153 -4.85 -10.54 19.28
N SER A 154 -4.66 -9.23 19.45
CA SER A 154 -5.48 -8.22 18.76
C SER A 154 -5.37 -8.35 17.23
N ILE A 155 -4.15 -8.50 16.70
CA ILE A 155 -3.93 -8.66 15.26
C ILE A 155 -4.53 -9.98 14.75
N LYS A 156 -4.32 -11.09 15.45
CA LYS A 156 -4.92 -12.39 15.09
C LYS A 156 -6.43 -12.29 15.05
N LYS A 157 -7.03 -11.66 16.07
CA LYS A 157 -8.47 -11.48 16.17
C LYS A 157 -9.02 -10.63 15.03
N ILE A 158 -8.37 -9.51 14.69
CA ILE A 158 -8.74 -8.68 13.54
C ILE A 158 -8.75 -9.52 12.26
N PHE A 159 -7.67 -10.24 11.96
CA PHE A 159 -7.57 -11.03 10.74
C PHE A 159 -8.47 -12.26 10.71
N SER A 160 -8.96 -12.74 11.86
CA SER A 160 -9.98 -13.78 11.92
C SER A 160 -11.41 -13.26 11.65
N GLU A 161 -11.65 -11.97 11.80
CA GLU A 161 -12.97 -11.35 11.65
C GLU A 161 -13.17 -10.68 10.30
N ILE A 162 -12.10 -10.18 9.67
CA ILE A 162 -12.20 -9.55 8.36
C ILE A 162 -12.42 -10.58 7.24
N GLU A 163 -13.29 -10.22 6.29
CA GLU A 163 -13.44 -10.92 5.01
C GLU A 163 -12.85 -10.06 3.89
N GLY A 164 -12.26 -10.73 2.89
CA GLY A 164 -11.61 -10.06 1.77
C GLY A 164 -10.09 -10.13 1.84
N MET A 165 -9.44 -9.16 1.23
CA MET A 165 -7.99 -9.14 1.07
C MET A 165 -7.39 -7.97 1.85
N ALA A 166 -6.40 -8.24 2.69
CA ALA A 166 -5.74 -7.23 3.49
C ALA A 166 -4.22 -7.40 3.51
N ASN A 167 -3.54 -6.33 3.12
CA ASN A 167 -2.10 -6.14 3.25
C ASN A 167 -1.89 -4.79 3.90
N ILE A 168 -1.41 -4.76 5.12
CA ILE A 168 -1.30 -3.55 5.92
C ILE A 168 0.13 -3.29 6.38
N ALA A 169 0.47 -2.01 6.50
CA ALA A 169 1.66 -1.56 7.22
C ALA A 169 1.23 -0.45 8.20
N MET A 170 1.59 -0.58 9.47
CA MET A 170 1.21 0.37 10.52
C MET A 170 2.41 0.72 11.39
N GLY A 171 2.60 2.03 11.62
CA GLY A 171 3.43 2.60 12.66
C GLY A 171 2.57 3.13 13.81
N PHE A 172 3.14 3.19 14.99
CA PHE A 172 2.42 3.56 16.22
C PHE A 172 3.07 4.79 16.86
N SER A 173 2.26 5.69 17.43
CA SER A 173 2.74 6.82 18.20
C SER A 173 3.23 6.43 19.61
N TYR A 174 2.86 5.26 20.06
CA TYR A 174 3.09 4.74 21.41
C TYR A 174 3.91 3.44 21.45
N LEU A 175 4.35 2.94 20.32
CA LEU A 175 5.12 1.70 20.21
C LEU A 175 6.20 1.87 19.14
N ASN A 176 7.45 1.59 19.49
CA ASN A 176 8.59 1.72 18.59
C ASN A 176 8.71 0.52 17.63
N ASN A 177 7.62 0.24 16.91
CA ASN A 177 7.53 -0.90 16.00
C ASN A 177 6.84 -0.50 14.69
N LEU A 178 7.25 -1.16 13.61
CA LEU A 178 6.53 -1.26 12.35
C LEU A 178 5.85 -2.62 12.29
N LEU A 179 4.54 -2.63 12.09
CA LEU A 179 3.77 -3.84 11.84
C LEU A 179 3.48 -3.98 10.35
N LEU A 180 3.80 -5.13 9.77
CA LEU A 180 3.31 -5.58 8.48
C LEU A 180 2.40 -6.78 8.70
N ALA A 181 1.26 -6.87 8.04
CA ALA A 181 0.42 -8.06 8.10
C ALA A 181 -0.29 -8.30 6.76
N THR A 182 -0.45 -9.57 6.41
CA THR A 182 -1.04 -9.98 5.13
C THR A 182 -1.81 -11.28 5.29
N ASN A 183 -2.99 -11.38 4.67
CA ASN A 183 -3.71 -12.64 4.59
C ASN A 183 -3.51 -13.37 3.24
N ASN A 184 -2.94 -12.71 2.23
CA ASN A 184 -2.75 -13.29 0.89
C ASN A 184 -1.29 -13.31 0.41
N GLY A 185 -0.33 -12.80 1.19
CA GLY A 185 1.10 -12.81 0.85
C GLY A 185 1.55 -11.71 -0.12
N SER A 186 0.78 -10.63 -0.31
CA SER A 186 1.17 -9.54 -1.21
C SER A 186 1.99 -8.45 -0.53
N ILE A 187 2.97 -8.84 0.27
CA ILE A 187 4.01 -7.99 0.84
C ILE A 187 5.36 -8.68 0.63
N TYR A 188 6.31 -7.95 0.10
CA TYR A 188 7.69 -8.38 -0.10
C TYR A 188 8.62 -7.41 0.62
N TYR A 189 9.73 -7.91 1.16
CA TYR A 189 10.66 -7.07 1.89
C TYR A 189 12.12 -7.51 1.71
N VAL A 190 13.02 -6.57 1.97
CA VAL A 190 14.46 -6.79 2.17
C VAL A 190 14.79 -6.36 3.59
N HIS A 191 15.40 -7.24 4.36
CA HIS A 191 15.82 -6.98 5.72
C HIS A 191 17.34 -7.05 5.80
N LEU A 192 17.95 -5.91 6.16
CA LEU A 192 19.37 -5.75 6.38
C LEU A 192 19.60 -5.31 7.84
N GLU A 193 20.84 -5.31 8.29
CA GLU A 193 21.20 -4.96 9.67
C GLU A 193 20.58 -3.61 10.14
N ASN A 194 20.63 -2.59 9.28
CA ASN A 194 20.19 -1.22 9.62
C ASN A 194 19.21 -0.62 8.62
N THR A 195 18.63 -1.46 7.77
CA THR A 195 17.70 -1.00 6.72
C THR A 195 16.67 -2.08 6.44
N PHE A 196 15.42 -1.68 6.42
CA PHE A 196 14.30 -2.53 6.04
C PHE A 196 13.49 -1.83 4.95
N ILE A 197 13.27 -2.50 3.83
CA ILE A 197 12.51 -1.97 2.69
C ILE A 197 11.40 -2.96 2.38
N PHE A 198 10.17 -2.48 2.17
CA PHE A 198 9.06 -3.34 1.74
C PHE A 198 8.26 -2.72 0.61
N ALA A 199 7.59 -3.55 -0.15
CA ALA A 199 6.65 -3.16 -1.19
C ALA A 199 5.60 -4.26 -1.43
N SER A 200 4.50 -3.88 -2.06
CA SER A 200 3.41 -4.80 -2.42
C SER A 200 3.74 -5.79 -3.55
N GLU A 201 4.88 -5.66 -4.21
CA GLU A 201 5.35 -6.56 -5.27
C GLU A 201 6.87 -6.74 -5.21
N ALA A 202 7.34 -7.98 -5.45
CA ALA A 202 8.78 -8.28 -5.54
C ALA A 202 9.48 -7.45 -6.63
N PHE A 203 8.81 -7.28 -7.77
CA PHE A 203 9.32 -6.53 -8.91
C PHE A 203 9.68 -5.07 -8.56
N ILE A 204 8.91 -4.42 -7.67
CA ILE A 204 9.21 -3.07 -7.20
C ILE A 204 10.57 -3.03 -6.50
N LEU A 205 10.86 -4.03 -5.66
CA LEU A 205 12.14 -4.13 -4.96
C LEU A 205 13.29 -4.51 -5.90
N GLU A 206 13.07 -5.38 -6.87
CA GLU A 206 14.06 -5.74 -7.88
C GLU A 206 14.48 -4.52 -8.72
N GLU A 207 13.50 -3.76 -9.22
CA GLU A 207 13.73 -2.54 -9.98
C GLU A 207 14.38 -1.44 -9.14
N LEU A 208 13.99 -1.30 -7.88
CA LEU A 208 14.62 -0.37 -6.94
C LEU A 208 16.10 -0.69 -6.76
N ILE A 209 16.44 -1.95 -6.47
CA ILE A 209 17.81 -2.41 -6.28
C ILE A 209 18.65 -2.09 -7.53
N HIS A 210 18.10 -2.38 -8.70
CA HIS A 210 18.78 -2.16 -9.97
C HIS A 210 18.97 -0.65 -10.26
N LYS A 211 17.91 0.15 -10.18
CA LYS A 211 17.94 1.57 -10.55
C LYS A 211 18.78 2.42 -9.60
N GLU A 212 18.67 2.15 -8.30
CA GLU A 212 19.43 2.86 -7.28
C GLU A 212 20.82 2.23 -7.04
N LYS A 213 21.17 1.20 -7.78
CA LYS A 213 22.45 0.47 -7.65
C LYS A 213 22.75 0.15 -6.19
N LEU A 214 21.75 -0.45 -5.51
CA LEU A 214 21.91 -0.87 -4.14
C LEU A 214 22.76 -2.14 -4.09
N ASN A 215 23.69 -2.19 -3.13
CA ASN A 215 24.50 -3.41 -2.91
C ASN A 215 23.68 -4.47 -2.15
N ILE A 216 22.59 -4.91 -2.80
CA ILE A 216 21.64 -5.89 -2.25
C ILE A 216 21.47 -6.99 -3.31
N HIS A 217 21.64 -8.24 -2.90
CA HIS A 217 21.42 -9.36 -3.79
C HIS A 217 19.92 -9.58 -4.01
N LYS A 218 19.48 -9.84 -5.25
CA LYS A 218 18.04 -10.06 -5.55
C LYS A 218 17.41 -11.20 -4.74
N ASN A 219 18.19 -12.23 -4.43
CA ASN A 219 17.74 -13.36 -3.61
C ASN A 219 17.47 -12.99 -2.14
N SER A 220 17.81 -11.76 -1.72
CA SER A 220 17.49 -11.25 -0.38
C SER A 220 16.03 -10.73 -0.28
N ILE A 221 15.30 -10.65 -1.40
CA ILE A 221 13.89 -10.30 -1.41
C ILE A 221 13.09 -11.48 -0.87
N THR A 222 12.39 -11.24 0.22
CA THR A 222 11.57 -12.26 0.91
C THR A 222 10.09 -11.89 0.78
N GLN A 223 9.25 -12.86 0.46
CA GLN A 223 7.80 -12.70 0.53
C GLN A 223 7.35 -12.94 1.97
N LEU A 224 6.53 -12.04 2.51
CA LEU A 224 5.83 -12.31 3.76
C LEU A 224 4.74 -13.36 3.48
N PRO A 225 4.80 -14.55 4.11
CA PRO A 225 3.84 -15.61 3.83
C PRO A 225 2.40 -15.16 4.08
N ALA A 226 1.45 -15.73 3.33
CA ALA A 226 0.03 -15.49 3.60
C ALA A 226 -0.32 -15.85 5.06
N ASN A 227 -1.29 -15.14 5.63
CA ASN A 227 -1.73 -15.30 7.01
C ASN A 227 -0.58 -15.12 8.05
N THR A 228 0.27 -14.15 7.79
CA THR A 228 1.40 -13.82 8.68
C THR A 228 1.45 -12.33 8.94
N ALA A 229 1.72 -11.97 10.19
CA ALA A 229 2.17 -10.62 10.55
C ALA A 229 3.66 -10.65 10.92
N LEU A 230 4.34 -9.53 10.66
CA LEU A 230 5.73 -9.27 11.01
C LEU A 230 5.78 -8.00 11.83
N LEU A 231 6.31 -8.08 13.03
CA LEU A 231 6.58 -6.95 13.90
C LEU A 231 8.07 -6.67 13.89
N LEU A 232 8.45 -5.51 13.38
CA LEU A 232 9.83 -5.03 13.30
C LEU A 232 10.07 -3.98 14.37
N ASN A 233 11.03 -4.21 15.26
CA ASN A 233 11.50 -3.19 16.19
C ASN A 233 12.35 -2.15 15.45
N MET A 234 11.98 -0.87 15.55
CA MET A 234 12.61 0.18 14.74
C MET A 234 13.98 0.62 15.27
N SER A 235 14.34 0.25 16.52
CA SER A 235 15.65 0.60 17.10
C SER A 235 16.74 -0.43 16.79
N ASN A 236 16.42 -1.72 16.91
CA ASN A 236 17.40 -2.80 16.80
C ASN A 236 17.18 -3.73 15.59
N PHE A 237 16.15 -3.44 14.77
CA PHE A 237 15.78 -4.23 13.59
C PHE A 237 15.44 -5.69 13.85
N SER A 238 15.22 -6.06 15.11
CA SER A 238 14.73 -7.41 15.40
C SER A 238 13.32 -7.60 14.86
N VAL A 239 13.05 -8.78 14.32
CA VAL A 239 11.74 -9.15 13.76
C VAL A 239 11.12 -10.28 14.56
N CYS A 240 9.81 -10.17 14.77
CA CYS A 240 8.98 -11.23 15.30
C CYS A 240 7.87 -11.53 14.30
N THR A 241 7.71 -12.81 13.92
CA THR A 241 6.63 -13.24 13.02
C THR A 241 5.50 -13.85 13.83
N ILE A 242 4.27 -13.46 13.49
CA ILE A 242 3.04 -13.87 14.18
C ILE A 242 2.16 -14.60 13.15
N PRO A 243 1.98 -15.92 13.27
CA PRO A 243 1.01 -16.65 12.45
C PRO A 243 -0.40 -16.19 12.80
N LEU A 244 -1.18 -15.74 11.78
CA LEU A 244 -2.53 -15.20 12.00
C LEU A 244 -3.59 -16.30 12.17
N ASN A 245 -3.29 -17.52 11.71
CA ASN A 245 -4.19 -18.68 11.80
C ASN A 245 -4.00 -19.54 13.05
N ASN A 246 -3.02 -19.21 13.90
CA ASN A 246 -2.69 -20.04 15.08
C ASN A 246 -3.06 -19.30 16.36
N THR A 247 -3.97 -19.90 17.15
CA THR A 247 -4.44 -19.35 18.42
C THR A 247 -3.48 -19.59 19.61
N GLU A 248 -2.51 -20.50 19.49
CA GLU A 248 -1.72 -21.00 20.62
C GLU A 248 -0.40 -20.27 20.88
N ALA A 249 0.07 -19.40 19.99
CA ALA A 249 1.34 -18.69 20.19
C ALA A 249 1.12 -17.42 21.04
N ASN A 250 1.32 -17.53 22.34
CA ASN A 250 1.35 -16.38 23.26
C ASN A 250 2.68 -15.63 23.12
N PHE A 251 2.67 -14.50 22.44
CA PHE A 251 3.74 -13.53 22.49
C PHE A 251 3.31 -12.41 23.47
N ASN A 252 4.03 -12.31 24.59
CA ASN A 252 3.83 -11.23 25.57
C ASN A 252 4.36 -9.89 25.01
N ASN A 253 3.71 -9.36 24.00
CA ASN A 253 3.95 -8.01 23.54
C ASN A 253 2.87 -7.10 24.14
N GLU A 254 3.14 -6.62 25.37
CA GLU A 254 2.31 -5.61 26.02
C GLU A 254 2.30 -4.34 25.17
N PHE A 255 1.14 -3.70 25.09
CA PHE A 255 1.06 -2.34 24.57
C PHE A 255 1.64 -1.39 25.64
N PRO A 256 2.78 -0.72 25.40
CA PRO A 256 3.25 0.28 26.32
C PRO A 256 2.27 1.45 26.38
N LEU A 257 2.05 1.98 27.57
CA LEU A 257 0.96 2.93 27.84
C LEU A 257 1.36 4.42 27.71
N ASP A 258 2.66 4.79 27.64
CA ASP A 258 3.08 6.10 28.11
C ASP A 258 3.93 7.00 27.19
N SER A 259 4.11 6.74 25.91
CA SER A 259 4.80 7.69 25.05
C SER A 259 4.05 7.93 23.75
N ASN A 260 3.25 8.97 23.70
CA ASN A 260 2.58 9.35 22.45
C ASN A 260 3.48 10.31 21.64
N ILE A 261 4.03 9.81 20.54
CA ILE A 261 4.66 10.66 19.51
C ILE A 261 3.54 11.46 18.82
N PRO A 262 3.63 12.80 18.73
CA PRO A 262 2.63 13.60 18.03
C PRO A 262 2.50 13.18 16.56
N ILE A 263 1.29 13.31 16.00
CA ILE A 263 1.02 13.08 14.59
C ILE A 263 0.55 14.39 13.97
N ASN A 264 1.31 14.91 13.02
CA ASN A 264 1.02 16.15 12.30
C ASN A 264 0.58 15.84 10.87
N GLU A 265 -0.67 16.10 10.55
CA GLU A 265 -1.17 16.02 9.19
C GLU A 265 -0.96 17.35 8.47
N ILE A 266 -0.23 17.32 7.35
CA ILE A 266 0.00 18.47 6.48
C ILE A 266 -1.15 18.55 5.48
N SER A 267 -1.81 19.72 5.43
CA SER A 267 -2.87 19.98 4.45
C SER A 267 -2.32 19.98 3.02
N SER A 268 -3.05 19.35 2.11
CA SER A 268 -2.78 19.48 0.68
C SER A 268 -3.10 20.92 0.23
N PRO A 269 -2.23 21.57 -0.58
CA PRO A 269 -2.54 22.88 -1.13
C PRO A 269 -3.65 22.84 -2.19
N ILE A 270 -4.08 21.64 -2.59
CA ILE A 270 -5.19 21.46 -3.52
C ILE A 270 -6.49 21.54 -2.74
N ASP A 271 -7.23 22.62 -2.98
CA ASP A 271 -8.58 22.80 -2.47
C ASP A 271 -9.53 21.87 -3.22
N THR A 272 -9.74 20.69 -2.63
CA THR A 272 -10.59 19.65 -3.21
C THR A 272 -12.07 20.02 -3.20
N HIS A 273 -12.49 21.00 -2.38
CA HIS A 273 -13.89 21.48 -2.35
C HIS A 273 -14.29 22.29 -3.59
N LYS A 274 -13.33 22.81 -4.36
CA LYS A 274 -13.63 23.57 -5.59
C LYS A 274 -13.86 22.69 -6.83
N ILE A 275 -13.63 21.38 -6.75
CA ILE A 275 -13.84 20.45 -7.87
C ILE A 275 -15.23 19.79 -7.82
N TYR A 276 -16.10 20.16 -6.87
CA TYR A 276 -17.50 19.82 -6.99
C TYR A 276 -18.08 20.60 -8.16
N ILE A 277 -18.01 20.02 -9.35
CA ILE A 277 -18.90 20.38 -10.44
C ILE A 277 -20.31 20.19 -9.88
N ASN A 278 -21.04 21.29 -9.79
CA ASN A 278 -22.43 21.33 -9.37
C ASN A 278 -23.23 20.48 -10.36
N THR A 279 -23.30 19.16 -10.12
CA THR A 279 -24.10 18.24 -10.94
C THR A 279 -25.56 18.26 -10.50
N SER A 280 -26.17 19.48 -10.45
CA SER A 280 -27.58 19.59 -10.72
C SER A 280 -27.74 19.48 -12.25
N LEU A 281 -27.72 18.24 -12.73
CA LEU A 281 -28.00 17.94 -14.14
C LEU A 281 -29.48 18.22 -14.44
N ASN A 282 -29.77 19.43 -14.83
CA ASN A 282 -30.92 19.69 -15.68
C ASN A 282 -30.61 19.07 -17.05
N HIS A 283 -31.49 18.21 -17.53
CA HIS A 283 -31.44 17.53 -18.83
C HIS A 283 -31.62 18.48 -20.05
N GLU A 284 -30.92 19.61 -20.06
CA GLU A 284 -30.91 20.51 -21.20
C GLU A 284 -29.56 20.46 -21.90
N GLN A 285 -29.57 19.90 -23.09
CA GLN A 285 -28.58 19.90 -24.17
C GLN A 285 -27.12 20.11 -23.71
N PHE A 286 -26.38 19.02 -23.59
CA PHE A 286 -24.93 19.06 -23.44
C PHE A 286 -24.29 19.70 -24.67
N ASN A 287 -24.03 21.00 -24.62
CA ASN A 287 -23.01 21.60 -25.45
C ASN A 287 -21.66 21.18 -24.89
N VAL A 288 -21.03 20.16 -25.49
CA VAL A 288 -19.69 19.72 -25.11
C VAL A 288 -18.76 20.91 -25.37
N PRO A 289 -18.06 21.43 -24.36
CA PRO A 289 -17.14 22.56 -24.56
C PRO A 289 -16.11 22.24 -25.63
N ASP A 290 -15.74 23.18 -26.48
CA ASP A 290 -14.70 23.00 -27.51
C ASP A 290 -13.37 22.48 -26.91
N ALA A 291 -13.06 22.87 -25.68
CA ALA A 291 -11.92 22.35 -24.92
C ALA A 291 -11.96 20.83 -24.69
N PHE A 292 -13.16 20.23 -24.52
CA PHE A 292 -13.29 18.79 -24.37
C PHE A 292 -13.06 18.09 -25.71
N ASN A 293 -13.60 18.61 -26.79
CA ASN A 293 -13.41 18.07 -28.14
C ASN A 293 -11.92 18.14 -28.55
N THR A 294 -11.26 19.25 -28.25
CA THR A 294 -9.83 19.43 -28.49
C THR A 294 -9.01 18.40 -27.70
N HIS A 295 -9.31 18.24 -26.42
CA HIS A 295 -8.64 17.26 -25.56
C HIS A 295 -8.90 15.81 -26.00
N TYR A 296 -10.12 15.50 -26.43
CA TYR A 296 -10.48 14.18 -26.95
C TYR A 296 -9.68 13.84 -28.20
N GLU A 297 -9.57 14.74 -29.16
CA GLU A 297 -8.78 14.54 -30.40
C GLU A 297 -7.28 14.42 -30.10
N GLU A 298 -6.75 15.23 -29.17
CA GLU A 298 -5.37 15.07 -28.70
C GLU A 298 -5.11 13.69 -28.07
N CYS A 299 -6.02 13.21 -27.24
CA CYS A 299 -5.92 11.88 -26.63
C CYS A 299 -5.97 10.78 -27.68
N LYS A 300 -6.87 10.92 -28.67
CA LYS A 300 -6.98 9.98 -29.79
C LYS A 300 -5.71 9.90 -30.62
N LEU A 301 -5.09 11.05 -30.92
CA LEU A 301 -3.79 11.10 -31.61
C LEU A 301 -2.69 10.46 -30.79
N LYS A 302 -2.63 10.72 -29.47
CA LYS A 302 -1.67 10.07 -28.55
C LYS A 302 -1.85 8.55 -28.53
N ILE A 303 -3.09 8.06 -28.46
CA ILE A 303 -3.39 6.61 -28.49
C ILE A 303 -2.96 5.98 -29.82
N ALA A 304 -3.20 6.67 -30.94
CA ALA A 304 -2.82 6.20 -32.27
C ALA A 304 -1.29 6.13 -32.46
N SER A 305 -0.54 7.04 -31.82
CA SER A 305 0.91 7.12 -31.89
C SER A 305 1.64 6.17 -30.91
N LEU A 306 0.92 5.49 -30.00
CA LEU A 306 1.53 4.60 -29.03
C LEU A 306 2.33 3.49 -29.71
N LYS A 307 3.59 3.32 -29.30
CA LYS A 307 4.40 2.17 -29.66
C LYS A 307 3.78 0.90 -29.07
N ARG A 308 3.60 -0.11 -29.91
CA ARG A 308 3.03 -1.41 -29.52
C ARG A 308 3.97 -2.54 -29.87
N CYS A 309 3.94 -3.59 -29.07
CA CYS A 309 4.67 -4.81 -29.35
C CYS A 309 4.22 -5.41 -30.67
N LYS A 310 5.16 -5.70 -31.57
CA LYS A 310 4.86 -6.31 -32.88
C LYS A 310 4.32 -7.75 -32.78
N LYS A 311 4.47 -8.41 -31.62
CA LYS A 311 4.04 -9.79 -31.40
C LYS A 311 2.73 -9.90 -30.64
N CYS A 312 2.54 -9.16 -29.54
CA CYS A 312 1.35 -9.25 -28.68
C CYS A 312 0.52 -7.98 -28.60
N LEU A 313 0.91 -6.91 -29.29
CA LEU A 313 0.22 -5.63 -29.39
C LEU A 313 0.11 -4.82 -28.07
N LEU A 314 0.71 -5.29 -26.98
CA LEU A 314 0.77 -4.53 -25.74
C LEU A 314 1.41 -3.14 -25.99
N PRO A 315 0.78 -2.05 -25.52
CA PRO A 315 1.28 -0.69 -25.73
C PRO A 315 2.45 -0.36 -24.79
N GLU A 316 3.22 0.65 -25.15
CA GLU A 316 4.32 1.17 -24.30
C GLU A 316 3.87 1.70 -22.94
N THR A 317 2.58 1.96 -22.76
CA THR A 317 1.98 2.34 -21.49
C THR A 317 1.71 1.15 -20.56
N PHE A 318 1.93 -0.10 -21.05
CA PHE A 318 1.79 -1.27 -20.20
C PHE A 318 2.89 -1.27 -19.12
N PRO A 319 2.56 -1.53 -17.85
CA PRO A 319 3.53 -1.47 -16.76
C PRO A 319 4.77 -2.31 -17.01
N PHE A 320 5.95 -1.69 -16.83
CA PHE A 320 7.26 -2.35 -16.93
C PHE A 320 7.55 -3.01 -18.28
N ILE A 321 6.93 -2.50 -19.36
CA ILE A 321 7.19 -2.97 -20.70
C ILE A 321 8.46 -2.31 -21.25
N THR A 322 9.29 -3.09 -21.89
CA THR A 322 10.44 -2.64 -22.69
C THR A 322 10.39 -3.33 -24.03
N PHE A 323 10.97 -2.72 -25.07
CA PHE A 323 11.01 -3.28 -26.41
C PHE A 323 12.45 -3.45 -26.85
N ASP A 324 12.72 -4.57 -27.53
CA ASP A 324 13.99 -4.80 -28.21
C ASP A 324 14.08 -4.02 -29.54
N GLU A 325 15.21 -4.14 -30.22
CA GLU A 325 15.46 -3.49 -31.50
C GLU A 325 14.48 -3.92 -32.62
N LYS A 326 13.88 -5.11 -32.50
CA LYS A 326 12.86 -5.64 -33.40
C LYS A 326 11.45 -5.16 -33.08
N GLY A 327 11.27 -4.43 -31.96
CA GLY A 327 9.99 -3.94 -31.49
C GLY A 327 9.15 -5.01 -30.81
N VAL A 328 9.77 -6.08 -30.30
CA VAL A 328 9.12 -7.13 -29.50
C VAL A 328 9.32 -6.81 -28.01
N CYS A 329 8.27 -6.96 -27.21
CA CYS A 329 8.34 -6.61 -25.80
C CYS A 329 9.04 -7.68 -24.95
N ASN A 330 9.58 -7.25 -23.80
CA ASN A 330 10.22 -8.14 -22.83
C ASN A 330 9.29 -9.27 -22.38
N LYS A 331 7.97 -9.04 -22.27
CA LYS A 331 7.01 -10.09 -21.91
C LYS A 331 6.94 -11.21 -22.96
N CYS A 332 7.01 -10.85 -24.25
CA CYS A 332 7.08 -11.83 -25.34
C CYS A 332 8.42 -12.56 -25.40
N ASN A 333 9.52 -11.87 -25.08
CA ASN A 333 10.87 -12.44 -25.12
C ASN A 333 11.11 -13.41 -23.95
N THR A 334 10.47 -13.18 -22.80
CA THR A 334 10.56 -14.07 -21.63
C THR A 334 9.46 -15.11 -21.58
N TYR A 335 8.44 -15.03 -22.47
CA TYR A 335 7.32 -15.96 -22.46
C TYR A 335 7.76 -17.38 -22.85
N SER A 336 7.52 -18.32 -21.94
CA SER A 336 7.59 -19.75 -22.22
C SER A 336 6.19 -20.37 -22.07
N LYS A 337 5.79 -21.17 -23.08
CA LYS A 337 4.50 -21.87 -23.03
C LYS A 337 4.54 -22.91 -21.90
N GLN A 338 3.78 -22.66 -20.86
CA GLN A 338 3.63 -23.63 -19.78
C GLN A 338 2.68 -24.74 -20.21
N LYS A 339 3.04 -25.99 -19.87
CA LYS A 339 2.15 -27.15 -20.08
C LYS A 339 1.13 -27.17 -18.93
N PRO A 340 -0.19 -27.12 -19.22
CA PRO A 340 -1.20 -27.21 -18.18
C PRO A 340 -1.07 -28.56 -17.43
N LEU A 341 -1.18 -28.51 -16.11
CA LEU A 341 -1.12 -29.72 -15.26
C LEU A 341 -2.39 -30.55 -15.35
N GLY A 342 -3.47 -30.00 -15.90
CA GLY A 342 -4.75 -30.68 -16.08
C GLY A 342 -5.71 -30.53 -14.92
N ILE A 343 -6.93 -31.04 -15.14
CA ILE A 343 -8.05 -30.87 -14.18
C ILE A 343 -7.84 -31.64 -12.88
N ASP A 344 -7.15 -32.75 -12.90
CA ASP A 344 -6.93 -33.56 -11.70
C ASP A 344 -5.95 -32.91 -10.75
N ALA A 345 -4.88 -32.31 -11.26
CA ALA A 345 -3.97 -31.50 -10.48
C ALA A 345 -4.65 -30.24 -9.87
N LEU A 346 -5.61 -29.65 -10.61
CA LEU A 346 -6.41 -28.55 -10.07
C LEU A 346 -7.32 -29.03 -8.93
N LYS A 347 -8.01 -30.18 -9.12
CA LYS A 347 -8.87 -30.76 -8.08
C LYS A 347 -8.10 -31.08 -6.80
N GLU A 348 -6.91 -31.64 -6.92
CA GLU A 348 -6.02 -31.93 -5.79
C GLU A 348 -5.63 -30.65 -5.04
N LYS A 349 -5.23 -29.60 -5.77
CA LYS A 349 -4.86 -28.32 -5.18
C LYS A 349 -6.00 -27.60 -4.49
N VAL A 350 -7.22 -27.67 -4.99
CA VAL A 350 -8.38 -26.97 -4.40
C VAL A 350 -9.08 -27.78 -3.32
N ALA A 351 -8.88 -29.10 -3.26
CA ALA A 351 -9.54 -29.98 -2.28
C ALA A 351 -9.41 -29.50 -0.82
N PRO A 352 -8.23 -29.04 -0.35
CA PRO A 352 -8.08 -28.54 1.03
C PRO A 352 -8.89 -27.28 1.33
N PHE A 353 -9.33 -26.54 0.32
CA PHE A 353 -10.04 -25.26 0.47
C PHE A 353 -11.57 -25.42 0.35
N LYS A 354 -12.05 -26.60 -0.04
CA LYS A 354 -13.49 -26.89 -0.14
C LYS A 354 -14.11 -27.00 1.24
N LYS A 355 -15.05 -26.11 1.55
CA LYS A 355 -15.75 -26.07 2.83
C LYS A 355 -17.01 -26.93 2.87
N ASN A 356 -17.52 -27.37 1.73
CA ASN A 356 -18.74 -28.19 1.56
C ASN A 356 -19.98 -27.66 2.31
N ASN A 357 -20.06 -26.33 2.47
CA ASN A 357 -21.14 -25.64 3.21
C ASN A 357 -22.18 -25.00 2.29
N GLY A 358 -22.19 -25.35 1.01
CA GLY A 358 -23.11 -24.83 -0.01
C GLY A 358 -22.81 -23.39 -0.47
N LYS A 359 -21.78 -22.75 0.08
CA LYS A 359 -21.31 -21.43 -0.37
C LYS A 359 -20.15 -21.58 -1.37
N PRO A 360 -19.94 -20.60 -2.26
CA PRO A 360 -18.77 -20.60 -3.14
C PRO A 360 -17.47 -20.58 -2.35
N ASP A 361 -16.50 -21.41 -2.71
CA ASP A 361 -15.18 -21.49 -2.08
C ASP A 361 -14.15 -20.57 -2.77
N CYS A 362 -14.44 -20.10 -3.98
CA CYS A 362 -13.59 -19.16 -4.73
C CYS A 362 -14.42 -18.30 -5.69
N ILE A 363 -13.84 -17.18 -6.11
CA ILE A 363 -14.35 -16.35 -7.19
C ILE A 363 -13.36 -16.47 -8.35
N VAL A 364 -13.88 -16.73 -9.55
CA VAL A 364 -13.11 -16.70 -10.79
C VAL A 364 -13.50 -15.41 -11.51
N ALA A 365 -12.53 -14.52 -11.73
CA ALA A 365 -12.69 -13.26 -12.48
C ALA A 365 -12.37 -13.47 -13.97
#